data_d544e81b28605381394f428b7add984f
#
_entry.id   d544e81b28605381394f428b7add984f
#
_cell.length_a   1.000
_cell.length_b   1.000
_cell.length_c   1.000
_cell.angle_alpha   90.00
_cell.angle_beta   90.00
_cell.angle_gamma   90.00
#
_symmetry.space_group_name_H-M   'P 1'
#
loop_
_entity.id
_entity.type
_entity.pdbx_description
1 polymer ?
#
loop_
_entity_poly.entity_id
_entity_poly.type
_entity_poly.pdbx_seq_one_letter_code
_entity_poly.pdbx_strand_id
1 'polypeptide(L)'
;MPTAIARLVAAAAPFPRPARAAPRLVLAPVALRAATRRRSVPARVAADDQAAGVVGDEAAADGELEAARRATAERAARKQSERRTYLVAAVMSSLGITSMAAAAVYYRFAWQMDGEIPVTEMVGTLALSVGAAVGMEFWARWAHRALWHASLWHMHESHHRPRDGPFELNDVFAIVNAVPAMSLLAYGFFNGGLVPGLCFGAGLGITLFGMAYMFVHDGLVHRRFPVGPIENVPYFRRVAAAHQIHHMDKFQGVPYGLFLGPKELKEVGGTKELEKEIKKRIKRKGTVDAIQ
;
A
#
# COMPACT_ATOMS: atom_id res chain seq x y z
N MET A 1 34.39 -4.60 -41.25
CA MET A 1 33.19 -3.76 -41.45
C MET A 1 32.27 -3.92 -40.25
N PRO A 2 32.22 -2.97 -39.30
CA PRO A 2 31.23 -2.97 -38.24
C PRO A 2 30.09 -2.03 -38.65
N THR A 3 28.89 -2.54 -38.86
CA THR A 3 27.72 -1.72 -39.17
C THR A 3 26.61 -1.98 -38.17
N ALA A 4 26.34 -0.95 -37.37
CA ALA A 4 25.02 -0.36 -37.08
C ALA A 4 23.95 -1.27 -36.42
N ILE A 5 24.11 -1.56 -35.14
CA ILE A 5 22.97 -1.75 -34.23
C ILE A 5 23.10 -0.69 -33.10
N ALA A 6 23.01 0.55 -33.45
CA ALA A 6 22.88 1.65 -32.53
C ALA A 6 21.88 2.62 -33.16
N ARG A 7 20.72 2.75 -32.53
CA ARG A 7 19.66 3.75 -32.64
C ARG A 7 18.30 3.13 -32.94
N LEU A 8 17.65 2.69 -31.87
CA LEU A 8 16.19 2.82 -31.73
C LEU A 8 15.83 2.93 -30.25
N VAL A 9 16.38 3.94 -29.58
CA VAL A 9 15.75 4.48 -28.39
C VAL A 9 14.91 5.65 -28.88
N ALA A 10 13.73 5.35 -29.38
CA ALA A 10 12.71 6.36 -29.64
C ALA A 10 12.32 6.96 -28.29
N ALA A 11 12.63 8.23 -28.13
CA ALA A 11 12.13 9.05 -27.04
C ALA A 11 10.60 9.05 -27.10
N ALA A 12 9.96 8.29 -26.23
CA ALA A 12 8.52 8.35 -26.05
C ALA A 12 8.18 9.76 -25.52
N ALA A 13 7.48 10.55 -26.33
CA ALA A 13 6.95 11.83 -25.93
C ALA A 13 6.07 11.67 -24.67
N PRO A 14 6.09 12.62 -23.73
CA PRO A 14 5.23 12.56 -22.55
C PRO A 14 3.78 12.64 -22.97
N PHE A 15 2.98 11.66 -22.55
CA PHE A 15 1.53 11.67 -22.77
C PHE A 15 0.91 12.93 -22.15
N PRO A 16 -0.06 13.58 -22.84
CA PRO A 16 -0.78 14.72 -22.28
C PRO A 16 -1.57 14.28 -21.05
N ARG A 17 -1.39 15.01 -19.94
CA ARG A 17 -2.16 14.84 -18.72
C ARG A 17 -3.64 15.13 -19.00
N PRO A 18 -4.59 14.36 -18.47
CA PRO A 18 -5.97 14.79 -18.42
C PRO A 18 -6.05 16.08 -17.59
N ALA A 19 -6.73 17.10 -18.14
CA ALA A 19 -6.91 18.40 -17.51
C ALA A 19 -7.52 18.20 -16.11
N ARG A 20 -6.87 18.76 -15.09
CA ARG A 20 -7.42 18.83 -13.74
C ARG A 20 -8.79 19.51 -13.82
N ALA A 21 -9.83 18.81 -13.38
CA ALA A 21 -11.12 19.41 -13.12
C ALA A 21 -10.93 20.59 -12.16
N ALA A 22 -11.43 21.77 -12.55
CA ALA A 22 -11.37 22.97 -11.73
C ALA A 22 -11.99 22.70 -10.35
N PRO A 23 -11.44 23.26 -9.26
CA PRO A 23 -12.02 23.10 -7.94
C PRO A 23 -13.43 23.70 -7.95
N ARG A 24 -14.44 22.87 -7.64
CA ARG A 24 -15.79 23.35 -7.36
C ARG A 24 -15.69 24.27 -6.15
N LEU A 25 -15.99 25.56 -6.36
CA LEU A 25 -16.22 26.50 -5.28
C LEU A 25 -17.41 25.98 -4.46
N VAL A 26 -17.11 25.39 -3.31
CA VAL A 26 -18.12 25.16 -2.28
C VAL A 26 -18.31 26.51 -1.59
N LEU A 27 -19.38 27.23 -1.97
CA LEU A 27 -19.84 28.41 -1.27
C LEU A 27 -20.24 27.96 0.15
N ALA A 28 -19.46 28.36 1.15
CA ALA A 28 -19.85 28.23 2.54
C ALA A 28 -21.12 29.09 2.79
N PRO A 29 -22.12 28.60 3.53
CA PRO A 29 -23.28 29.40 3.87
C PRO A 29 -22.85 30.60 4.74
N VAL A 30 -23.08 31.79 4.23
CA VAL A 30 -22.93 33.04 5.00
C VAL A 30 -23.96 33.00 6.11
N ALA A 31 -23.54 32.82 7.35
CA ALA A 31 -24.39 32.97 8.51
C ALA A 31 -24.75 34.44 8.67
N LEU A 32 -25.99 34.77 8.33
CA LEU A 32 -26.58 36.10 8.55
C LEU A 32 -26.69 36.28 10.06
N ARG A 33 -25.79 37.08 10.66
CA ARG A 33 -25.90 37.53 12.02
C ARG A 33 -27.06 38.54 12.09
N ALA A 34 -28.21 38.08 12.56
CA ALA A 34 -29.30 38.97 12.94
C ALA A 34 -28.90 39.76 14.19
N ALA A 35 -28.74 41.08 14.03
CA ALA A 35 -28.52 42.00 15.15
C ALA A 35 -29.83 42.15 15.91
N THR A 36 -29.97 41.40 17.00
CA THR A 36 -31.10 41.62 17.94
C THR A 36 -30.81 42.79 18.85
N ARG A 37 -31.66 43.79 18.67
CA ARG A 37 -31.75 45.03 19.47
C ARG A 37 -31.98 44.67 20.94
N ARG A 38 -31.01 44.92 21.82
CA ARG A 38 -31.15 44.77 23.29
C ARG A 38 -32.22 45.72 23.81
N ARG A 39 -33.31 45.18 24.30
CA ARG A 39 -34.21 45.86 25.23
C ARG A 39 -33.62 45.74 26.65
N SER A 40 -33.42 46.87 27.32
CA SER A 40 -32.99 46.94 28.73
C SER A 40 -34.10 46.41 29.64
N VAL A 41 -33.83 45.31 30.34
CA VAL A 41 -34.66 44.74 31.41
C VAL A 41 -34.01 45.08 32.74
N PRO A 42 -34.77 45.42 33.79
CA PRO A 42 -34.22 45.92 35.03
C PRO A 42 -33.48 44.84 35.84
N ALA A 43 -32.40 45.26 36.50
CA ALA A 43 -31.28 44.47 37.03
C ALA A 43 -31.55 43.50 38.20
N ARG A 44 -32.79 43.11 38.48
CA ARG A 44 -33.13 42.24 39.64
C ARG A 44 -33.56 40.80 39.25
N VAL A 45 -33.72 40.49 37.95
CA VAL A 45 -34.08 39.16 37.48
C VAL A 45 -32.86 38.47 36.76
N ALA A 46 -31.74 39.19 36.63
CA ALA A 46 -30.60 38.74 35.81
C ALA A 46 -29.63 37.78 36.54
N ALA A 47 -29.73 37.57 37.85
CA ALA A 47 -28.78 36.71 38.56
C ALA A 47 -29.14 35.20 38.49
N ASP A 48 -30.45 34.90 38.54
CA ASP A 48 -30.91 33.49 38.47
C ASP A 48 -30.89 32.95 37.02
N ASP A 49 -31.18 33.81 36.03
CA ASP A 49 -31.09 33.41 34.61
C ASP A 49 -29.63 33.22 34.11
N GLN A 50 -28.65 33.96 34.68
CA GLN A 50 -27.25 33.75 34.34
C GLN A 50 -26.70 32.45 34.91
N ALA A 51 -27.11 32.04 36.10
CA ALA A 51 -26.72 30.78 36.71
C ALA A 51 -27.31 29.56 35.95
N ALA A 52 -28.58 29.67 35.54
CA ALA A 52 -29.23 28.62 34.73
C ALA A 52 -28.66 28.53 33.29
N GLY A 53 -28.27 29.66 32.69
CA GLY A 53 -27.63 29.69 31.38
C GLY A 53 -26.23 29.07 31.38
N VAL A 54 -25.42 29.34 32.41
CA VAL A 54 -24.07 28.79 32.55
C VAL A 54 -24.11 27.27 32.80
N VAL A 55 -25.02 26.79 33.63
CA VAL A 55 -25.19 25.35 33.87
C VAL A 55 -25.71 24.61 32.62
N GLY A 56 -26.57 25.25 31.83
CA GLY A 56 -27.06 24.71 30.56
C GLY A 56 -25.97 24.61 29.49
N ASP A 57 -25.09 25.62 29.40
CA ASP A 57 -23.98 25.64 28.46
C ASP A 57 -22.88 24.63 28.84
N GLU A 58 -22.60 24.43 30.14
CA GLU A 58 -21.66 23.41 30.60
C GLU A 58 -22.20 21.98 30.34
N ALA A 59 -23.47 21.72 30.61
CA ALA A 59 -24.08 20.42 30.32
C ALA A 59 -24.16 20.11 28.82
N ALA A 60 -24.38 21.13 27.99
CA ALA A 60 -24.34 20.98 26.54
C ALA A 60 -22.92 20.70 26.03
N ALA A 61 -21.90 21.40 26.57
CA ALA A 61 -20.49 21.18 26.25
C ALA A 61 -20.00 19.78 26.68
N ASP A 62 -20.42 19.31 27.85
CA ASP A 62 -20.12 17.95 28.33
C ASP A 62 -20.78 16.88 27.44
N GLY A 63 -22.01 17.10 27.00
CA GLY A 63 -22.72 16.24 26.08
C GLY A 63 -22.02 16.14 24.69
N GLU A 64 -21.56 17.27 24.14
CA GLU A 64 -20.80 17.32 22.92
C GLU A 64 -19.43 16.60 23.04
N LEU A 65 -18.76 16.80 24.17
CA LEU A 65 -17.48 16.14 24.45
C LEU A 65 -17.65 14.63 24.56
N GLU A 66 -18.68 14.14 25.24
CA GLU A 66 -19.01 12.73 25.33
C GLU A 66 -19.36 12.14 23.94
N ALA A 67 -20.17 12.82 23.14
CA ALA A 67 -20.50 12.41 21.79
C ALA A 67 -19.24 12.31 20.90
N ALA A 68 -18.33 13.29 20.99
CA ALA A 68 -17.06 13.28 20.29
C ALA A 68 -16.15 12.12 20.74
N ARG A 69 -16.10 11.81 22.04
CA ARG A 69 -15.37 10.66 22.59
C ARG A 69 -15.95 9.33 22.07
N ARG A 70 -17.27 9.17 22.10
CA ARG A 70 -17.96 7.98 21.57
C ARG A 70 -17.68 7.80 20.08
N ALA A 71 -17.84 8.85 19.27
CA ALA A 71 -17.52 8.79 17.83
C ALA A 71 -16.06 8.44 17.54
N THR A 72 -15.13 8.92 18.39
CA THR A 72 -13.71 8.58 18.26
C THR A 72 -13.44 7.11 18.61
N ALA A 73 -14.06 6.60 19.69
CA ALA A 73 -13.95 5.21 20.09
C ALA A 73 -14.55 4.26 19.04
N GLU A 74 -15.71 4.59 18.48
CA GLU A 74 -16.34 3.82 17.40
C GLU A 74 -15.47 3.76 16.15
N ARG A 75 -14.87 4.90 15.74
CA ARG A 75 -13.92 4.95 14.61
C ARG A 75 -12.69 4.10 14.88
N ALA A 76 -12.16 4.12 16.11
CA ALA A 76 -11.01 3.29 16.50
C ALA A 76 -11.37 1.80 16.47
N ALA A 77 -12.51 1.41 17.01
CA ALA A 77 -13.00 0.03 17.00
C ALA A 77 -13.23 -0.47 15.56
N ARG A 78 -13.85 0.35 14.70
CA ARG A 78 -14.02 0.02 13.26
C ARG A 78 -12.69 -0.21 12.58
N LYS A 79 -11.71 0.70 12.73
CA LYS A 79 -10.37 0.54 12.17
C LYS A 79 -9.65 -0.71 12.68
N GLN A 80 -9.82 -1.05 13.96
CA GLN A 80 -9.24 -2.26 14.52
C GLN A 80 -9.86 -3.51 13.91
N SER A 81 -11.18 -3.55 13.75
CA SER A 81 -11.90 -4.63 13.09
C SER A 81 -11.45 -4.80 11.63
N GLU A 82 -11.38 -3.71 10.86
CA GLU A 82 -10.89 -3.73 9.47
C GLU A 82 -9.48 -4.29 9.36
N ARG A 83 -8.57 -3.85 10.25
CA ARG A 83 -7.19 -4.37 10.31
C ARG A 83 -7.14 -5.84 10.65
N ARG A 84 -7.98 -6.31 11.58
CA ARG A 84 -8.07 -7.73 11.94
C ARG A 84 -8.58 -8.57 10.77
N THR A 85 -9.62 -8.12 10.07
CA THR A 85 -10.15 -8.80 8.88
C THR A 85 -9.08 -8.94 7.80
N TYR A 86 -8.37 -7.85 7.50
CA TYR A 86 -7.28 -7.89 6.52
C TYR A 86 -6.12 -8.79 6.97
N LEU A 87 -5.74 -8.73 8.23
CA LEU A 87 -4.70 -9.60 8.79
C LEU A 87 -5.07 -11.08 8.64
N VAL A 88 -6.31 -11.46 8.97
CA VAL A 88 -6.78 -12.83 8.82
C VAL A 88 -6.70 -13.25 7.34
N ALA A 89 -7.20 -12.44 6.42
CA ALA A 89 -7.12 -12.71 4.99
C ALA A 89 -5.66 -12.85 4.50
N ALA A 90 -4.77 -11.96 4.92
CA ALA A 90 -3.35 -11.99 4.57
C ALA A 90 -2.65 -13.24 5.13
N VAL A 91 -2.92 -13.62 6.37
CA VAL A 91 -2.34 -14.82 7.00
C VAL A 91 -2.84 -16.08 6.31
N MET A 92 -4.15 -16.20 6.10
CA MET A 92 -4.75 -17.39 5.47
C MET A 92 -4.27 -17.56 4.02
N SER A 93 -4.22 -16.50 3.23
CA SER A 93 -3.71 -16.55 1.86
C SER A 93 -2.22 -16.88 1.83
N SER A 94 -1.40 -16.27 2.69
CA SER A 94 0.03 -16.53 2.75
C SER A 94 0.33 -17.97 3.17
N LEU A 95 -0.36 -18.49 4.19
CA LEU A 95 -0.21 -19.89 4.62
C LEU A 95 -0.65 -20.86 3.52
N GLY A 96 -1.78 -20.59 2.87
CA GLY A 96 -2.28 -21.42 1.76
C GLY A 96 -1.29 -21.46 0.60
N ILE A 97 -0.82 -20.31 0.15
CA ILE A 97 0.16 -20.21 -0.96
C ILE A 97 1.48 -20.85 -0.57
N THR A 98 2.00 -20.61 0.64
CA THR A 98 3.28 -21.17 1.10
C THR A 98 3.20 -22.69 1.21
N SER A 99 2.12 -23.22 1.79
CA SER A 99 1.93 -24.66 1.94
C SER A 99 1.81 -25.34 0.57
N MET A 100 1.06 -24.74 -0.34
CA MET A 100 0.92 -25.24 -1.71
C MET A 100 2.24 -25.18 -2.47
N ALA A 101 3.00 -24.11 -2.37
CA ALA A 101 4.30 -23.99 -2.99
C ALA A 101 5.31 -25.00 -2.44
N ALA A 102 5.36 -25.19 -1.11
CA ALA A 102 6.21 -26.19 -0.48
C ALA A 102 5.84 -27.62 -0.90
N ALA A 103 4.56 -27.95 -0.90
CA ALA A 103 4.08 -29.26 -1.37
C ALA A 103 4.42 -29.48 -2.86
N ALA A 104 4.27 -28.45 -3.70
CA ALA A 104 4.57 -28.52 -5.12
C ALA A 104 6.08 -28.71 -5.38
N VAL A 105 6.95 -28.01 -4.65
CA VAL A 105 8.42 -28.19 -4.71
C VAL A 105 8.79 -29.60 -4.28
N TYR A 106 8.24 -30.07 -3.14
CA TYR A 106 8.49 -31.40 -2.63
C TYR A 106 8.05 -32.47 -3.65
N TYR A 107 6.79 -32.37 -4.16
CA TYR A 107 6.28 -33.32 -5.15
C TYR A 107 7.17 -33.35 -6.40
N ARG A 108 7.55 -32.19 -6.92
CA ARG A 108 8.36 -32.11 -8.13
C ARG A 108 9.76 -32.73 -7.97
N PHE A 109 10.43 -32.48 -6.86
CA PHE A 109 11.83 -32.85 -6.67
C PHE A 109 12.07 -34.06 -5.76
N ALA A 110 11.05 -34.58 -5.12
CA ALA A 110 11.18 -35.77 -4.29
C ALA A 110 10.35 -36.96 -4.82
N TRP A 111 9.19 -36.70 -5.39
CA TRP A 111 8.22 -37.72 -5.74
C TRP A 111 8.17 -38.04 -7.23
N GLN A 112 8.42 -37.07 -8.13
CA GLN A 112 8.50 -37.29 -9.56
C GLN A 112 9.86 -37.84 -10.05
N MET A 113 10.81 -38.07 -9.15
CA MET A 113 12.15 -38.55 -9.52
C MET A 113 12.18 -40.05 -9.62
N ASP A 114 12.30 -40.55 -10.84
CA ASP A 114 12.57 -41.94 -11.14
C ASP A 114 14.08 -42.11 -11.37
N GLY A 115 14.84 -42.32 -10.28
CA GLY A 115 16.20 -42.81 -10.29
C GLY A 115 17.31 -41.77 -10.25
N GLU A 116 17.51 -40.92 -11.24
CA GLU A 116 18.61 -39.94 -11.30
C GLU A 116 18.14 -38.53 -10.86
N ILE A 117 19.00 -37.86 -10.08
CA ILE A 117 18.71 -36.46 -9.65
C ILE A 117 18.83 -35.54 -10.86
N PRO A 118 17.76 -34.83 -11.27
CA PRO A 118 17.78 -33.97 -12.46
C PRO A 118 18.46 -32.62 -12.14
N VAL A 119 19.79 -32.64 -11.94
CA VAL A 119 20.58 -31.48 -11.46
C VAL A 119 20.36 -30.24 -12.34
N THR A 120 20.36 -30.41 -13.67
CA THR A 120 20.16 -29.30 -14.62
C THR A 120 18.78 -28.64 -14.44
N GLU A 121 17.75 -29.45 -14.25
CA GLU A 121 16.40 -28.95 -13.99
C GLU A 121 16.30 -28.23 -12.64
N MET A 122 16.87 -28.81 -11.59
CA MET A 122 16.88 -28.21 -10.24
C MET A 122 17.61 -26.87 -10.25
N VAL A 123 18.80 -26.80 -10.83
CA VAL A 123 19.60 -25.56 -10.94
C VAL A 123 18.87 -24.53 -11.80
N GLY A 124 18.30 -24.92 -12.93
CA GLY A 124 17.53 -24.05 -13.80
C GLY A 124 16.28 -23.49 -13.11
N THR A 125 15.54 -24.34 -12.40
CA THR A 125 14.36 -23.95 -11.62
C THR A 125 14.73 -22.93 -10.54
N LEU A 126 15.79 -23.19 -9.77
CA LEU A 126 16.27 -22.28 -8.73
C LEU A 126 16.74 -20.94 -9.32
N ALA A 127 17.57 -20.99 -10.35
CA ALA A 127 18.11 -19.80 -11.00
C ALA A 127 16.99 -18.92 -11.57
N LEU A 128 15.99 -19.53 -12.22
CA LEU A 128 14.85 -18.79 -12.76
C LEU A 128 13.90 -18.29 -11.68
N SER A 129 13.75 -19.03 -10.58
CA SER A 129 12.98 -18.56 -9.42
C SER A 129 13.58 -17.27 -8.82
N VAL A 130 14.88 -17.24 -8.61
CA VAL A 130 15.60 -16.03 -8.16
C VAL A 130 15.53 -14.92 -9.21
N GLY A 131 15.80 -15.24 -10.46
CA GLY A 131 15.75 -14.27 -11.58
C GLY A 131 14.37 -13.65 -11.76
N ALA A 132 13.31 -14.47 -11.66
CA ALA A 132 11.93 -13.99 -11.76
C ALA A 132 11.56 -13.12 -10.55
N ALA A 133 11.92 -13.51 -9.33
CA ALA A 133 11.67 -12.70 -8.14
C ALA A 133 12.32 -11.31 -8.24
N VAL A 134 13.58 -11.24 -8.72
CA VAL A 134 14.26 -9.96 -8.95
C VAL A 134 13.65 -9.20 -10.14
N GLY A 135 13.34 -9.90 -11.23
CA GLY A 135 12.74 -9.30 -12.43
C GLY A 135 11.37 -8.69 -12.18
N MET A 136 10.61 -9.25 -11.24
CA MET A 136 9.28 -8.75 -10.87
C MET A 136 9.30 -7.33 -10.27
N GLU A 137 10.37 -6.89 -9.63
CA GLU A 137 10.48 -5.50 -9.18
C GLU A 137 10.51 -4.52 -10.36
N PHE A 138 11.22 -4.87 -11.43
CA PHE A 138 11.28 -4.06 -12.64
C PHE A 138 9.94 -4.09 -13.41
N TRP A 139 9.30 -5.26 -13.46
CA TRP A 139 7.97 -5.40 -14.03
C TRP A 139 6.94 -4.58 -13.23
N ALA A 140 6.91 -4.72 -11.91
CA ALA A 140 5.98 -4.00 -11.04
C ALA A 140 6.17 -2.47 -11.16
N ARG A 141 7.42 -2.01 -11.20
CA ARG A 141 7.76 -0.61 -11.45
C ARG A 141 7.23 -0.11 -12.79
N TRP A 142 7.44 -0.86 -13.86
CA TRP A 142 6.93 -0.51 -15.17
C TRP A 142 5.41 -0.51 -15.22
N ALA A 143 4.75 -1.55 -14.72
CA ALA A 143 3.29 -1.67 -14.68
C ALA A 143 2.66 -0.58 -13.83
N HIS A 144 3.25 -0.26 -12.69
CA HIS A 144 2.80 0.81 -11.82
C HIS A 144 2.78 2.17 -12.55
N ARG A 145 3.86 2.47 -13.27
CA ARG A 145 3.97 3.71 -14.04
C ARG A 145 3.08 3.70 -15.28
N ALA A 146 3.15 2.64 -16.09
CA ALA A 146 2.61 2.61 -17.45
C ALA A 146 1.16 2.17 -17.53
N LEU A 147 0.69 1.39 -16.54
CA LEU A 147 -0.67 0.87 -16.50
C LEU A 147 -1.47 1.50 -15.35
N TRP A 148 -1.01 1.39 -14.11
CA TRP A 148 -1.79 1.78 -12.95
C TRP A 148 -1.94 3.29 -12.82
N HIS A 149 -0.88 4.04 -13.07
CA HIS A 149 -0.93 5.51 -13.14
C HIS A 149 -1.40 6.06 -14.50
N ALA A 150 -1.77 5.21 -15.43
CA ALA A 150 -2.30 5.59 -16.75
C ALA A 150 -3.70 5.02 -16.97
N SER A 151 -3.83 3.96 -17.78
CA SER A 151 -5.12 3.40 -18.19
C SER A 151 -5.95 2.79 -17.07
N LEU A 152 -5.31 2.31 -16.00
CA LEU A 152 -5.95 1.66 -14.84
C LEU A 152 -6.02 2.58 -13.61
N TRP A 153 -5.84 3.89 -13.80
CA TRP A 153 -5.87 4.86 -12.71
C TRP A 153 -7.16 4.79 -11.88
N HIS A 154 -8.30 4.57 -12.50
CA HIS A 154 -9.60 4.47 -11.82
C HIS A 154 -9.64 3.37 -10.74
N MET A 155 -8.83 2.31 -10.89
CA MET A 155 -8.69 1.26 -9.87
C MET A 155 -7.61 1.64 -8.85
N HIS A 156 -6.46 2.14 -9.33
CA HIS A 156 -5.32 2.49 -8.49
C HIS A 156 -5.58 3.74 -7.63
N GLU A 157 -6.43 4.66 -8.08
CA GLU A 157 -6.82 5.84 -7.32
C GLU A 157 -7.41 5.50 -5.95
N SER A 158 -8.10 4.35 -5.82
CA SER A 158 -8.62 3.88 -4.54
C SER A 158 -7.52 3.72 -3.47
N HIS A 159 -6.30 3.40 -3.91
CA HIS A 159 -5.12 3.23 -3.10
C HIS A 159 -4.48 4.56 -2.68
N HIS A 160 -4.62 5.63 -3.49
CA HIS A 160 -4.15 6.97 -3.18
C HIS A 160 -5.12 7.78 -2.30
N ARG A 161 -6.33 7.27 -2.07
CA ARG A 161 -7.36 7.89 -1.22
C ARG A 161 -7.37 7.31 0.19
N PRO A 162 -7.92 8.02 1.17
CA PRO A 162 -8.19 7.44 2.49
C PRO A 162 -9.10 6.21 2.33
N ARG A 163 -8.62 5.06 2.82
CA ARG A 163 -9.32 3.80 2.72
C ARG A 163 -10.62 3.80 3.54
N ASP A 164 -11.68 3.27 2.94
CA ASP A 164 -12.94 2.93 3.58
C ASP A 164 -13.16 1.42 3.49
N GLY A 165 -13.16 0.75 4.65
CA GLY A 165 -13.24 -0.71 4.75
C GLY A 165 -11.89 -1.44 4.71
N PRO A 166 -11.92 -2.79 4.80
CA PRO A 166 -10.71 -3.62 4.86
C PRO A 166 -10.02 -3.78 3.50
N PHE A 167 -10.76 -3.70 2.40
CA PHE A 167 -10.28 -3.92 1.04
C PHE A 167 -10.43 -2.68 0.17
N GLU A 168 -9.60 -2.61 -0.88
CA GLU A 168 -9.58 -1.55 -1.88
C GLU A 168 -9.77 -2.15 -3.28
N LEU A 169 -10.26 -1.36 -4.24
CA LEU A 169 -10.35 -1.80 -5.62
C LEU A 169 -8.97 -2.15 -6.20
N ASN A 170 -7.93 -1.48 -5.71
CA ASN A 170 -6.53 -1.76 -6.03
C ASN A 170 -6.11 -3.21 -5.66
N ASP A 171 -6.74 -3.84 -4.66
CA ASP A 171 -6.40 -5.21 -4.25
C ASP A 171 -6.65 -6.24 -5.36
N VAL A 172 -7.50 -5.92 -6.34
CA VAL A 172 -7.75 -6.75 -7.52
C VAL A 172 -6.47 -7.00 -8.33
N PHE A 173 -5.52 -6.07 -8.34
CA PHE A 173 -4.24 -6.27 -9.03
C PHE A 173 -3.43 -7.44 -8.47
N ALA A 174 -3.53 -7.73 -7.17
CA ALA A 174 -2.88 -8.89 -6.58
C ALA A 174 -3.45 -10.19 -7.17
N ILE A 175 -4.77 -10.26 -7.38
CA ILE A 175 -5.45 -11.42 -7.98
C ILE A 175 -5.03 -11.56 -9.45
N VAL A 176 -5.06 -10.47 -10.22
CA VAL A 176 -4.66 -10.48 -11.64
C VAL A 176 -3.21 -10.93 -11.80
N ASN A 177 -2.30 -10.45 -10.94
CA ASN A 177 -0.89 -10.85 -10.98
C ASN A 177 -0.64 -12.29 -10.51
N ALA A 178 -1.53 -12.87 -9.70
CA ALA A 178 -1.44 -14.26 -9.28
C ALA A 178 -1.75 -15.26 -10.42
N VAL A 179 -2.58 -14.87 -11.41
CA VAL A 179 -2.98 -15.77 -12.50
C VAL A 179 -1.79 -16.33 -13.28
N PRO A 180 -0.85 -15.54 -13.84
CA PRO A 180 0.30 -16.07 -14.53
C PRO A 180 1.21 -16.92 -13.64
N ALA A 181 1.39 -16.53 -12.36
CA ALA A 181 2.16 -17.31 -11.41
C ALA A 181 1.56 -18.70 -11.20
N MET A 182 0.26 -18.76 -10.92
CA MET A 182 -0.45 -20.03 -10.74
C MET A 182 -0.44 -20.90 -12.01
N SER A 183 -0.59 -20.29 -13.19
CA SER A 183 -0.56 -21.02 -14.46
C SER A 183 0.81 -21.67 -14.71
N LEU A 184 1.90 -20.93 -14.45
CA LEU A 184 3.27 -21.43 -14.57
C LEU A 184 3.58 -22.53 -13.55
N LEU A 185 3.15 -22.33 -12.29
CA LEU A 185 3.30 -23.36 -11.25
C LEU A 185 2.52 -24.62 -11.60
N ALA A 186 1.28 -24.52 -12.04
CA ALA A 186 0.44 -25.65 -12.42
C ALA A 186 1.04 -26.40 -13.62
N TYR A 187 1.47 -25.68 -14.66
CA TYR A 187 2.11 -26.30 -15.81
C TYR A 187 3.36 -27.09 -15.39
N GLY A 188 4.23 -26.50 -14.59
CA GLY A 188 5.42 -27.16 -14.09
C GLY A 188 5.14 -28.28 -13.09
N PHE A 189 4.04 -28.21 -12.35
CA PHE A 189 3.62 -29.27 -11.43
C PHE A 189 3.12 -30.52 -12.14
N PHE A 190 2.34 -30.37 -13.20
CA PHE A 190 1.74 -31.48 -13.93
C PHE A 190 2.61 -32.06 -15.05
N ASN A 191 3.75 -31.44 -15.37
CA ASN A 191 4.63 -31.87 -16.44
C ASN A 191 6.06 -31.98 -15.95
N GLY A 192 6.76 -33.07 -16.35
CA GLY A 192 8.18 -33.30 -16.06
C GLY A 192 9.12 -32.71 -17.12
N GLY A 193 10.40 -32.57 -16.74
CA GLY A 193 11.47 -32.14 -17.63
C GLY A 193 11.85 -30.66 -17.49
N LEU A 194 12.89 -30.26 -18.23
CA LEU A 194 13.55 -28.97 -18.09
C LEU A 194 12.62 -27.78 -18.31
N VAL A 195 11.84 -27.74 -19.39
CA VAL A 195 10.96 -26.59 -19.72
C VAL A 195 9.86 -26.42 -18.68
N PRO A 196 9.10 -27.45 -18.26
CA PRO A 196 8.18 -27.34 -17.15
C PRO A 196 8.86 -26.94 -15.84
N GLY A 197 10.09 -27.42 -15.57
CA GLY A 197 10.89 -27.00 -14.42
C GLY A 197 11.21 -25.51 -14.43
N LEU A 198 11.60 -24.96 -15.55
CA LEU A 198 11.83 -23.53 -15.71
C LEU A 198 10.54 -22.72 -15.51
N CYS A 199 9.43 -23.18 -16.08
CA CYS A 199 8.11 -22.54 -15.87
C CYS A 199 7.72 -22.55 -14.38
N PHE A 200 7.94 -23.69 -13.71
CA PHE A 200 7.71 -23.80 -12.26
C PHE A 200 8.57 -22.81 -11.48
N GLY A 201 9.87 -22.72 -11.80
CA GLY A 201 10.78 -21.75 -11.20
C GLY A 201 10.33 -20.31 -11.39
N ALA A 202 9.92 -19.94 -12.59
CA ALA A 202 9.38 -18.61 -12.87
C ALA A 202 8.13 -18.33 -12.03
N GLY A 203 7.16 -19.25 -12.03
CA GLY A 203 5.93 -19.12 -11.22
C GLY A 203 6.21 -19.00 -9.72
N LEU A 204 7.18 -19.79 -9.21
CA LEU A 204 7.62 -19.71 -7.82
C LEU A 204 8.25 -18.35 -7.49
N GLY A 205 9.12 -17.83 -8.36
CA GLY A 205 9.75 -16.52 -8.18
C GLY A 205 8.74 -15.39 -8.17
N ILE A 206 7.75 -15.39 -9.08
CA ILE A 206 6.66 -14.41 -9.11
C ILE A 206 5.85 -14.49 -7.82
N THR A 207 5.54 -15.70 -7.34
CA THR A 207 4.79 -15.91 -6.09
C THR A 207 5.55 -15.37 -4.88
N LEU A 208 6.83 -15.68 -4.75
CA LEU A 208 7.68 -15.20 -3.65
C LEU A 208 7.79 -13.67 -3.64
N PHE A 209 7.96 -13.08 -4.82
CA PHE A 209 7.95 -11.62 -4.95
C PHE A 209 6.60 -11.03 -4.52
N GLY A 210 5.48 -11.59 -4.98
CA GLY A 210 4.14 -11.12 -4.63
C GLY A 210 3.88 -11.15 -3.13
N MET A 211 4.32 -12.20 -2.44
CA MET A 211 4.23 -12.31 -0.98
C MET A 211 5.09 -11.26 -0.27
N ALA A 212 6.35 -11.09 -0.70
CA ALA A 212 7.25 -10.08 -0.15
C ALA A 212 6.71 -8.66 -0.40
N TYR A 213 6.17 -8.42 -1.61
CA TYR A 213 5.55 -7.16 -1.98
C TYR A 213 4.36 -6.84 -1.08
N MET A 214 3.41 -7.76 -0.95
CA MET A 214 2.24 -7.59 -0.08
C MET A 214 2.65 -7.33 1.38
N PHE A 215 3.62 -8.08 1.90
CA PHE A 215 4.08 -7.92 3.28
C PHE A 215 4.68 -6.53 3.53
N VAL A 216 5.51 -6.05 2.60
CA VAL A 216 6.16 -4.73 2.73
C VAL A 216 5.19 -3.61 2.38
N HIS A 217 4.48 -3.70 1.27
CA HIS A 217 3.56 -2.68 0.79
C HIS A 217 2.35 -2.51 1.72
N ASP A 218 1.59 -3.58 1.94
CA ASP A 218 0.35 -3.49 2.72
C ASP A 218 0.62 -3.48 4.23
N GLY A 219 1.55 -4.32 4.68
CA GLY A 219 1.88 -4.40 6.10
C GLY A 219 2.70 -3.20 6.58
N LEU A 220 3.87 -2.98 6.00
CA LEU A 220 4.82 -1.98 6.49
C LEU A 220 4.48 -0.55 6.04
N VAL A 221 4.18 -0.36 4.75
CA VAL A 221 3.90 0.99 4.22
C VAL A 221 2.51 1.46 4.64
N HIS A 222 1.47 0.70 4.29
CA HIS A 222 0.07 1.06 4.53
C HIS A 222 -0.46 0.63 5.89
N ARG A 223 0.33 -0.11 6.67
CA ARG A 223 0.00 -0.53 8.05
C ARG A 223 -1.34 -1.25 8.15
N ARG A 224 -1.67 -2.06 7.14
CA ARG A 224 -2.91 -2.86 7.13
C ARG A 224 -2.85 -3.99 8.16
N PHE A 225 -1.65 -4.44 8.51
CA PHE A 225 -1.38 -5.41 9.58
C PHE A 225 0.00 -5.16 10.21
N PRO A 226 0.25 -5.68 11.42
CA PRO A 226 1.55 -5.52 12.07
C PRO A 226 2.62 -6.38 11.40
N VAL A 227 3.82 -5.83 11.21
CA VAL A 227 4.95 -6.50 10.56
C VAL A 227 6.10 -6.84 11.52
N GLY A 228 5.91 -6.59 12.81
CA GLY A 228 6.91 -6.87 13.84
C GLY A 228 8.19 -6.03 13.68
N PRO A 229 9.37 -6.58 14.02
CA PRO A 229 10.61 -5.82 14.10
C PRO A 229 11.16 -5.34 12.76
N ILE A 230 10.67 -5.86 11.62
CA ILE A 230 11.15 -5.48 10.28
C ILE A 230 10.98 -3.98 9.99
N GLU A 231 9.99 -3.35 10.62
CA GLU A 231 9.80 -1.90 10.52
C GLU A 231 10.98 -1.09 11.08
N ASN A 232 11.85 -1.72 11.89
CA ASN A 232 13.03 -1.08 12.48
C ASN A 232 14.28 -1.23 11.61
N VAL A 233 14.25 -2.08 10.57
CA VAL A 233 15.37 -2.27 9.65
C VAL A 233 15.54 -1.01 8.80
N PRO A 234 16.74 -0.39 8.75
CA PRO A 234 16.98 0.89 8.07
C PRO A 234 16.56 0.91 6.60
N TYR A 235 16.81 -0.17 5.87
CA TYR A 235 16.40 -0.31 4.48
C TYR A 235 14.86 -0.25 4.31
N PHE A 236 14.13 -1.02 5.11
CA PHE A 236 12.66 -1.04 5.01
C PHE A 236 12.00 0.27 5.48
N ARG A 237 12.64 1.00 6.40
CA ARG A 237 12.21 2.37 6.72
C ARG A 237 12.33 3.29 5.51
N ARG A 238 13.39 3.16 4.71
CA ARG A 238 13.59 3.92 3.48
C ARG A 238 12.56 3.56 2.41
N VAL A 239 12.32 2.27 2.23
CA VAL A 239 11.26 1.77 1.31
C VAL A 239 9.90 2.37 1.69
N ALA A 240 9.52 2.27 2.96
CA ALA A 240 8.24 2.78 3.43
C ALA A 240 8.13 4.31 3.31
N ALA A 241 9.21 5.05 3.55
CA ALA A 241 9.23 6.49 3.38
C ALA A 241 9.18 6.92 1.91
N ALA A 242 9.89 6.20 1.03
CA ALA A 242 9.88 6.45 -0.41
C ALA A 242 8.49 6.25 -1.01
N HIS A 243 7.82 5.16 -0.67
CA HIS A 243 6.46 4.90 -1.15
C HIS A 243 5.45 5.92 -0.59
N GLN A 244 5.63 6.41 0.64
CA GLN A 244 4.81 7.50 1.17
C GLN A 244 4.99 8.79 0.38
N ILE A 245 6.19 9.07 -0.13
CA ILE A 245 6.46 10.25 -1.00
C ILE A 245 5.78 10.07 -2.36
N HIS A 246 5.72 8.83 -2.88
CA HIS A 246 4.94 8.50 -4.07
C HIS A 246 3.47 8.93 -3.90
N HIS A 247 2.83 8.58 -2.79
CA HIS A 247 1.46 9.01 -2.49
C HIS A 247 1.28 10.53 -2.34
N MET A 248 2.36 11.28 -2.10
CA MET A 248 2.31 12.74 -2.04
C MET A 248 2.44 13.43 -3.41
N ASP A 249 2.70 12.68 -4.48
CA ASP A 249 2.90 13.15 -5.87
C ASP A 249 3.93 14.29 -6.00
N LYS A 250 4.96 14.30 -5.15
CA LYS A 250 5.94 15.39 -5.11
C LYS A 250 6.93 15.37 -6.26
N PHE A 251 7.25 14.20 -6.80
CA PHE A 251 8.24 13.99 -7.85
C PHE A 251 7.59 13.40 -9.09
N GLN A 252 6.44 13.94 -9.49
CA GLN A 252 5.67 13.48 -10.65
C GLN A 252 5.33 11.98 -10.59
N GLY A 253 4.99 11.51 -9.38
CA GLY A 253 4.66 10.12 -9.12
C GLY A 253 5.87 9.22 -8.85
N VAL A 254 7.11 9.69 -8.96
CA VAL A 254 8.30 8.91 -8.57
C VAL A 254 8.40 8.81 -7.03
N PRO A 255 8.71 7.63 -6.47
CA PRO A 255 9.11 6.37 -7.09
C PRO A 255 7.93 5.47 -7.47
N TYR A 256 8.10 4.67 -8.52
CA TYR A 256 7.13 3.66 -8.95
C TYR A 256 7.50 2.24 -8.50
N GLY A 257 8.78 1.95 -8.28
CA GLY A 257 9.23 0.70 -7.65
C GLY A 257 9.01 0.72 -6.14
N LEU A 258 8.81 -0.47 -5.56
CA LEU A 258 8.70 -0.60 -4.11
C LEU A 258 10.09 -0.73 -3.48
N PHE A 259 10.80 -1.82 -3.80
CA PHE A 259 12.12 -2.09 -3.23
C PHE A 259 13.19 -1.16 -3.80
N LEU A 260 13.12 -0.82 -5.07
CA LEU A 260 14.01 0.17 -5.70
C LEU A 260 13.59 1.61 -5.47
N GLY A 261 12.45 1.87 -4.84
CA GLY A 261 11.91 3.21 -4.61
C GLY A 261 12.87 4.21 -3.99
N PRO A 262 13.66 3.86 -2.95
CA PRO A 262 14.66 4.78 -2.40
C PRO A 262 15.75 5.18 -3.41
N LYS A 263 16.14 4.27 -4.32
CA LYS A 263 17.10 4.52 -5.38
C LYS A 263 16.52 5.46 -6.45
N GLU A 264 15.30 5.15 -6.93
CA GLU A 264 14.59 6.01 -7.89
C GLU A 264 14.44 7.44 -7.37
N LEU A 265 14.07 7.56 -6.09
CA LEU A 265 13.89 8.88 -5.48
C LEU A 265 15.21 9.66 -5.40
N LYS A 266 16.32 8.97 -5.15
CA LYS A 266 17.68 9.57 -5.18
C LYS A 266 18.02 10.09 -6.58
N GLU A 267 17.68 9.33 -7.64
CA GLU A 267 17.95 9.69 -9.04
C GLU A 267 17.23 10.99 -9.47
N VAL A 268 16.07 11.29 -8.89
CA VAL A 268 15.30 12.53 -9.13
C VAL A 268 15.58 13.63 -8.10
N GLY A 269 16.64 13.51 -7.30
CA GLY A 269 17.03 14.53 -6.32
C GLY A 269 16.20 14.54 -5.03
N GLY A 270 15.39 13.50 -4.77
CA GLY A 270 14.47 13.43 -3.63
C GLY A 270 15.10 12.99 -2.29
N THR A 271 16.43 12.91 -2.19
CA THR A 271 17.13 12.41 -0.98
C THR A 271 16.76 13.20 0.28
N LYS A 272 16.68 14.54 0.20
CA LYS A 272 16.35 15.39 1.36
C LYS A 272 14.92 15.12 1.86
N GLU A 273 13.98 14.94 0.95
CA GLU A 273 12.58 14.64 1.30
C GLU A 273 12.47 13.22 1.88
N LEU A 274 13.23 12.27 1.36
CA LEU A 274 13.30 10.92 1.91
C LEU A 274 13.75 10.92 3.37
N GLU A 275 14.85 11.60 3.69
CA GLU A 275 15.34 11.69 5.07
C GLU A 275 14.37 12.41 6.01
N LYS A 276 13.68 13.43 5.51
CA LYS A 276 12.61 14.13 6.25
C LYS A 276 11.43 13.21 6.58
N GLU A 277 10.98 12.43 5.61
CA GLU A 277 9.85 11.49 5.82
C GLU A 277 10.25 10.34 6.75
N ILE A 278 11.49 9.83 6.68
CA ILE A 278 12.01 8.84 7.62
C ILE A 278 11.95 9.39 9.06
N LYS A 279 12.45 10.60 9.30
CA LYS A 279 12.42 11.24 10.64
C LYS A 279 10.97 11.41 11.14
N LYS A 280 10.06 11.81 10.29
CA LYS A 280 8.64 11.97 10.61
C LYS A 280 7.98 10.64 11.00
N ARG A 281 8.28 9.55 10.28
CA ARG A 281 7.77 8.21 10.60
C ARG A 281 8.28 7.71 11.94
N ILE A 282 9.57 7.92 12.24
CA ILE A 282 10.20 7.55 13.53
C ILE A 282 9.53 8.33 14.68
N LYS A 283 9.37 9.66 14.53
CA LYS A 283 8.72 10.48 15.55
C LYS A 283 7.27 10.05 15.83
N ARG A 284 6.48 9.79 14.78
CA ARG A 284 5.09 9.30 14.94
C ARG A 284 5.02 7.97 15.70
N LYS A 285 5.96 7.06 15.45
CA LYS A 285 6.03 5.80 16.17
C LYS A 285 6.32 6.02 17.64
N GLY A 286 7.35 6.77 18.00
CA GLY A 286 7.69 7.07 19.39
C GLY A 286 6.56 7.73 20.17
N THR A 287 5.72 8.54 19.51
CA THR A 287 4.52 9.13 20.13
C THR A 287 3.44 8.09 20.39
N VAL A 288 3.24 7.12 19.48
CA VAL A 288 2.25 6.04 19.66
C VAL A 288 2.67 5.08 20.76
N ASP A 289 3.95 4.70 20.77
CA ASP A 289 4.52 3.77 21.78
C ASP A 289 4.52 4.40 23.19
N ALA A 290 4.56 5.74 23.30
CA ALA A 290 4.50 6.47 24.57
C ALA A 290 3.07 6.63 25.15
N ILE A 291 2.03 6.33 24.36
CA ILE A 291 0.61 6.45 24.74
C ILE A 291 0.01 5.07 25.09
N GLN A 292 0.66 4.00 24.72
CA GLN A 292 0.30 2.61 25.07
C GLN A 292 0.99 2.18 26.36
#